data_e4f579c953a1e01957964c6e4ffc00bb
#
_entry.id   e4f579c953a1e01957964c6e4ffc00bb
#
_cell.length_a   1.000
_cell.length_b   1.000
_cell.length_c   1.000
_cell.angle_alpha   90.00
_cell.angle_beta   90.00
_cell.angle_gamma   90.00
#
_symmetry.space_group_name_H-M   'P 1'
#
loop_
_entity.id
_entity.type
_entity.pdbx_description
1 polymer ?
#
loop_
_entity_poly.entity_id
_entity_poly.type
_entity_poly.pdbx_seq_one_letter_code
_entity_poly.pdbx_strand_id
1 'polypeptide(L)'
;MNKILFILLFLVNSAFAEVINQYPSQELLDSNIKIIDIRTSPEWEETGLLQNSIPLTFFDIFGNYNVPLFMKALRSHIKEGEKFAIICHVGNRTAILADYLDKEEHMQVINLLGGIDHAIKKGLNVQPYKAP
;
A
#
# COMPACT_ATOMS: atom_id res chain seq x y z
N MET A 1 11.97 40.27 41.68
CA MET A 1 11.02 39.18 41.36
C MET A 1 11.40 38.63 40.01
N ASN A 2 11.94 37.43 40.02
CA ASN A 2 12.36 36.73 38.77
C ASN A 2 11.13 36.12 38.13
N LYS A 3 10.75 36.61 36.96
CA LYS A 3 9.74 35.94 36.12
C LYS A 3 10.42 34.77 35.43
N ILE A 4 10.15 33.56 35.93
CA ILE A 4 10.54 32.34 35.26
C ILE A 4 9.62 32.17 34.04
N LEU A 5 10.17 32.41 32.86
CA LEU A 5 9.50 32.16 31.58
C LEU A 5 9.54 30.65 31.31
N PHE A 6 8.42 29.96 31.56
CA PHE A 6 8.25 28.58 31.14
C PHE A 6 8.09 28.57 29.60
N ILE A 7 9.18 28.26 28.89
CA ILE A 7 9.09 27.93 27.48
C ILE A 7 8.55 26.50 27.39
N LEU A 8 7.25 26.39 27.10
CA LEU A 8 6.61 25.12 26.79
C LEU A 8 7.12 24.69 25.42
N LEU A 9 8.12 23.81 25.40
CA LEU A 9 8.62 23.21 24.18
C LEU A 9 7.58 22.21 23.68
N PHE A 10 6.73 22.64 22.75
CA PHE A 10 5.89 21.72 22.01
C PHE A 10 6.79 20.86 21.13
N LEU A 11 7.09 19.65 21.59
CA LEU A 11 7.60 18.60 20.73
C LEU A 11 6.50 18.26 19.72
N VAL A 12 6.55 18.91 18.57
CA VAL A 12 5.77 18.47 17.41
C VAL A 12 6.34 17.13 17.01
N ASN A 13 5.73 16.07 17.47
CA ASN A 13 5.96 14.73 16.96
C ASN A 13 5.43 14.72 15.52
N SER A 14 6.23 15.19 14.57
CA SER A 14 5.96 14.95 13.17
C SER A 14 6.19 13.45 12.95
N ALA A 15 5.11 12.68 13.04
CA ALA A 15 5.11 11.32 12.54
C ALA A 15 5.37 11.42 11.03
N PHE A 16 6.64 11.26 10.63
CA PHE A 16 6.96 11.13 9.22
C PHE A 16 6.30 9.85 8.73
N ALA A 17 5.43 9.98 7.74
CA ALA A 17 5.01 8.84 6.95
C ALA A 17 6.28 8.23 6.35
N GLU A 18 6.36 6.92 6.26
CA GLU A 18 7.55 6.20 5.83
C GLU A 18 7.14 5.05 4.92
N VAL A 19 7.91 4.86 3.83
CA VAL A 19 7.80 3.65 3.02
C VAL A 19 8.58 2.54 3.69
N ILE A 20 7.89 1.43 3.97
CA ILE A 20 8.50 0.20 4.46
C ILE A 20 8.62 -0.76 3.29
N ASN A 21 9.85 -1.15 2.94
CA ASN A 21 10.08 -2.16 1.90
C ASN A 21 10.26 -3.52 2.56
N GLN A 22 9.37 -4.46 2.24
CA GLN A 22 9.47 -5.84 2.72
C GLN A 22 8.90 -6.81 1.69
N TYR A 23 9.36 -8.04 1.73
CA TYR A 23 8.81 -9.09 0.90
C TYR A 23 7.46 -9.58 1.45
N PRO A 24 6.53 -10.00 0.55
CA PRO A 24 5.31 -10.66 1.00
C PRO A 24 5.64 -11.91 1.84
N SER A 25 4.87 -12.12 2.89
CA SER A 25 5.05 -13.26 3.81
C SER A 25 3.71 -13.76 4.34
N GLN A 26 3.68 -15.00 4.79
CA GLN A 26 2.49 -15.56 5.44
C GLN A 26 2.14 -14.80 6.71
N GLU A 27 3.15 -14.35 7.47
CA GLU A 27 2.93 -13.51 8.64
C GLU A 27 2.16 -12.23 8.32
N LEU A 28 2.51 -11.56 7.21
CA LEU A 28 1.78 -10.39 6.74
C LEU A 28 0.34 -10.73 6.34
N LEU A 29 0.14 -11.84 5.61
CA LEU A 29 -1.19 -12.29 5.19
C LEU A 29 -2.10 -12.62 6.39
N ASP A 30 -1.52 -13.14 7.46
CA ASP A 30 -2.24 -13.49 8.70
C ASP A 30 -2.44 -12.28 9.62
N SER A 31 -1.84 -11.15 9.31
CA SER A 31 -1.98 -9.91 10.08
C SER A 31 -3.25 -9.14 9.71
N ASN A 32 -3.51 -8.05 10.45
CA ASN A 32 -4.61 -7.12 10.14
C ASN A 32 -4.23 -6.07 9.09
N ILE A 33 -3.04 -6.14 8.51
CA ILE A 33 -2.58 -5.23 7.46
C ILE A 33 -3.35 -5.52 6.18
N LYS A 34 -4.08 -4.52 5.68
CA LYS A 34 -4.75 -4.62 4.39
C LYS A 34 -3.72 -4.55 3.27
N ILE A 35 -3.92 -5.36 2.24
CA ILE A 35 -3.09 -5.38 1.04
C ILE A 35 -3.93 -4.88 -0.13
N ILE A 36 -3.47 -3.82 -0.78
CA ILE A 36 -4.10 -3.27 -1.98
C ILE A 36 -3.33 -3.81 -3.19
N ASP A 37 -3.99 -4.59 -4.02
CA ASP A 37 -3.43 -5.06 -5.28
C ASP A 37 -3.74 -4.05 -6.38
N ILE A 38 -2.70 -3.31 -6.81
CA ILE A 38 -2.84 -2.19 -7.73
C ILE A 38 -2.74 -2.58 -9.20
N ARG A 39 -2.68 -3.88 -9.50
CA ARG A 39 -2.60 -4.39 -10.87
C ARG A 39 -3.92 -4.18 -11.62
N THR A 40 -4.01 -4.73 -12.80
CA THR A 40 -5.19 -4.67 -13.66
C THR A 40 -6.05 -5.93 -13.55
N SER A 41 -7.31 -5.84 -13.96
CA SER A 41 -8.23 -6.98 -13.95
C SER A 41 -7.72 -8.20 -14.74
N PRO A 42 -7.15 -8.05 -15.95
CA PRO A 42 -6.55 -9.21 -16.65
C PRO A 42 -5.45 -9.90 -15.86
N GLU A 43 -4.62 -9.15 -15.15
CA GLU A 43 -3.57 -9.74 -14.30
C GLU A 43 -4.15 -10.50 -13.11
N TRP A 44 -5.21 -10.00 -12.48
CA TRP A 44 -5.90 -10.71 -11.39
C TRP A 44 -6.56 -12.01 -11.87
N GLU A 45 -7.14 -11.99 -13.08
CA GLU A 45 -7.74 -13.19 -13.68
C GLU A 45 -6.70 -14.25 -13.99
N GLU A 46 -5.52 -13.83 -14.45
CA GLU A 46 -4.43 -14.74 -14.82
C GLU A 46 -3.83 -15.44 -13.59
N THR A 47 -3.49 -14.71 -12.56
CA THR A 47 -2.73 -15.22 -11.41
C THR A 47 -3.54 -15.38 -10.14
N GLY A 48 -4.71 -14.76 -10.05
CA GLY A 48 -5.44 -14.60 -8.80
C GLY A 48 -4.90 -13.46 -7.94
N LEU A 49 -5.45 -13.35 -6.75
CA LEU A 49 -5.13 -12.34 -5.73
C LEU A 49 -4.55 -13.02 -4.48
N LEU A 50 -3.62 -12.39 -3.80
CA LEU A 50 -3.24 -12.84 -2.46
C LEU A 50 -4.46 -12.86 -1.54
N GLN A 51 -4.47 -13.81 -0.62
CA GLN A 51 -5.52 -13.93 0.40
C GLN A 51 -5.82 -12.58 1.06
N ASN A 52 -7.08 -12.21 1.11
CA ASN A 52 -7.59 -10.98 1.72
C ASN A 52 -7.07 -9.68 1.10
N SER A 53 -6.46 -9.70 -0.07
CA SER A 53 -6.09 -8.47 -0.76
C SER A 53 -7.29 -7.81 -1.44
N ILE A 54 -7.22 -6.50 -1.58
CA ILE A 54 -8.27 -5.66 -2.15
C ILE A 54 -7.79 -5.23 -3.54
N PRO A 55 -8.50 -5.61 -4.62
CA PRO A 55 -8.15 -5.19 -5.97
C PRO A 55 -8.53 -3.71 -6.19
N LEU A 56 -7.55 -2.90 -6.56
CA LEU A 56 -7.75 -1.47 -6.84
C LEU A 56 -6.67 -0.99 -7.79
N THR A 57 -6.95 -0.99 -9.08
CA THR A 57 -6.00 -0.61 -10.13
C THR A 57 -5.53 0.84 -9.98
N PHE A 58 -4.21 1.07 -10.06
CA PHE A 58 -3.65 2.41 -10.17
C PHE A 58 -3.29 2.76 -11.63
N PHE A 59 -2.38 1.99 -12.24
CA PHE A 59 -2.08 2.13 -13.68
C PHE A 59 -3.00 1.19 -14.47
N ASP A 60 -3.70 1.72 -15.46
CA ASP A 60 -4.49 0.90 -16.38
C ASP A 60 -3.60 0.12 -17.37
N ILE A 61 -4.20 -0.66 -18.27
CA ILE A 61 -3.46 -1.48 -19.24
C ILE A 61 -2.63 -0.64 -20.25
N PHE A 62 -2.92 0.65 -20.36
CA PHE A 62 -2.18 1.60 -21.21
C PHE A 62 -1.14 2.42 -20.41
N GLY A 63 -1.02 2.19 -19.10
CA GLY A 63 -0.15 2.95 -18.22
C GLY A 63 -0.71 4.30 -17.77
N ASN A 64 -1.97 4.59 -18.04
CA ASN A 64 -2.64 5.80 -17.57
C ASN A 64 -3.09 5.65 -16.12
N TYR A 65 -3.19 6.77 -15.42
CA TYR A 65 -3.63 6.81 -14.03
C TYR A 65 -4.42 8.09 -13.73
N ASN A 66 -5.25 8.01 -12.70
CA ASN A 66 -6.04 9.15 -12.20
C ASN A 66 -5.90 9.21 -10.69
N VAL A 67 -5.04 10.09 -10.20
CA VAL A 67 -4.73 10.19 -8.77
C VAL A 67 -5.96 10.53 -7.93
N PRO A 68 -6.77 11.57 -8.25
CA PRO A 68 -7.94 11.88 -7.42
C PRO A 68 -8.93 10.72 -7.31
N LEU A 69 -9.16 10.02 -8.40
CA LEU A 69 -10.09 8.89 -8.44
C LEU A 69 -9.55 7.70 -7.63
N PHE A 70 -8.27 7.38 -7.81
CA PHE A 70 -7.62 6.34 -7.04
C PHE A 70 -7.62 6.64 -5.54
N MET A 71 -7.25 7.86 -5.15
CA MET A 71 -7.21 8.26 -3.73
C MET A 71 -8.59 8.23 -3.08
N LYS A 72 -9.64 8.62 -3.79
CA LYS A 72 -11.01 8.50 -3.31
C LYS A 72 -11.37 7.04 -2.99
N ALA A 73 -11.05 6.13 -3.89
CA ALA A 73 -11.30 4.70 -3.71
C ALA A 73 -10.40 4.12 -2.59
N LEU A 74 -9.13 4.47 -2.54
CA LEU A 74 -8.20 4.02 -1.50
C LEU A 74 -8.69 4.43 -0.10
N ARG A 75 -9.12 5.68 0.07
CA ARG A 75 -9.62 6.19 1.35
C ARG A 75 -10.94 5.55 1.80
N SER A 76 -11.67 4.91 0.90
CA SER A 76 -12.84 4.10 1.27
C SER A 76 -12.45 2.77 1.94
N HIS A 77 -11.21 2.31 1.74
CA HIS A 77 -10.68 1.07 2.30
C HIS A 77 -9.71 1.30 3.45
N ILE A 78 -8.92 2.38 3.39
CA ILE A 78 -7.86 2.69 4.35
C ILE A 78 -8.24 3.94 5.14
N LYS A 79 -8.29 3.81 6.47
CA LYS A 79 -8.56 4.92 7.38
C LYS A 79 -7.34 5.83 7.48
N GLU A 80 -7.57 7.08 7.86
CA GLU A 80 -6.48 8.01 8.17
C GLU A 80 -5.55 7.43 9.25
N GLY A 81 -4.24 7.46 8.98
CA GLY A 81 -3.21 6.91 9.86
C GLY A 81 -3.07 5.39 9.86
N GLU A 82 -3.92 4.67 9.12
CA GLU A 82 -3.84 3.22 9.00
C GLU A 82 -2.67 2.81 8.10
N LYS A 83 -1.80 1.93 8.62
CA LYS A 83 -0.74 1.29 7.84
C LYS A 83 -1.32 0.22 6.94
N PHE A 84 -0.89 0.16 5.69
CA PHE A 84 -1.34 -0.82 4.70
C PHE A 84 -0.21 -1.20 3.76
N ALA A 85 -0.39 -2.28 3.02
CA ALA A 85 0.56 -2.73 2.01
C ALA A 85 -0.01 -2.55 0.60
N ILE A 86 0.87 -2.40 -0.37
CA ILE A 86 0.53 -2.40 -1.80
C ILE A 86 1.36 -3.44 -2.54
N ILE A 87 0.75 -4.09 -3.52
CA ILE A 87 1.39 -5.12 -4.34
C ILE A 87 1.09 -4.90 -5.81
N CYS A 88 2.07 -5.20 -6.66
CA CYS A 88 1.89 -5.27 -8.10
C CYS A 88 2.49 -6.57 -8.67
N HIS A 89 2.91 -6.61 -9.93
CA HIS A 89 3.45 -7.83 -10.52
C HIS A 89 4.84 -8.19 -9.97
N VAL A 90 5.81 -7.27 -10.13
CA VAL A 90 7.21 -7.49 -9.76
C VAL A 90 7.80 -6.39 -8.85
N GLY A 91 7.00 -5.40 -8.46
CA GLY A 91 7.43 -4.34 -7.53
C GLY A 91 7.74 -2.98 -8.16
N ASN A 92 7.70 -2.83 -9.48
CA ASN A 92 8.04 -1.55 -10.14
C ASN A 92 6.94 -0.49 -9.98
N ARG A 93 5.70 -0.85 -10.24
CA ARG A 93 4.55 0.08 -10.12
C ARG A 93 4.34 0.51 -8.67
N THR A 94 4.48 -0.41 -7.74
CA THR A 94 4.30 -0.10 -6.30
C THR A 94 5.43 0.77 -5.76
N ALA A 95 6.65 0.66 -6.26
CA ALA A 95 7.75 1.55 -5.86
C ALA A 95 7.41 3.01 -6.19
N ILE A 96 6.86 3.28 -7.38
CA ILE A 96 6.44 4.61 -7.81
C ILE A 96 5.28 5.12 -6.95
N LEU A 97 4.24 4.30 -6.77
CA LEU A 97 3.07 4.68 -6.00
C LEU A 97 3.39 4.88 -4.52
N ALA A 98 4.21 4.02 -3.93
CA ALA A 98 4.61 4.15 -2.53
C ALA A 98 5.32 5.47 -2.25
N ASP A 99 6.22 5.89 -3.13
CA ASP A 99 6.91 7.17 -3.00
C ASP A 99 5.93 8.35 -3.02
N TYR A 100 4.96 8.32 -3.94
CA TYR A 100 3.89 9.32 -3.99
C TYR A 100 3.03 9.34 -2.71
N LEU A 101 2.58 8.17 -2.25
CA LEU A 101 1.72 8.04 -1.07
C LEU A 101 2.43 8.55 0.19
N ASP A 102 3.71 8.29 0.32
CA ASP A 102 4.52 8.81 1.43
C ASP A 102 4.67 10.33 1.35
N LYS A 103 5.20 10.84 0.25
CA LYS A 103 5.60 12.25 0.13
C LYS A 103 4.44 13.22 -0.01
N GLU A 104 3.42 12.85 -0.79
CA GLU A 104 2.32 13.74 -1.12
C GLU A 104 1.08 13.52 -0.26
N GLU A 105 0.82 12.28 0.15
CA GLU A 105 -0.36 11.93 0.93
C GLU A 105 -0.07 11.60 2.40
N HIS A 106 1.20 11.56 2.79
CA HIS A 106 1.66 11.28 4.16
C HIS A 106 1.11 9.97 4.75
N MET A 107 1.01 8.94 3.92
CA MET A 107 0.51 7.62 4.29
C MET A 107 1.65 6.68 4.69
N GLN A 108 1.39 5.82 5.67
CA GLN A 108 2.30 4.73 6.06
C GLN A 108 2.05 3.53 5.14
N VAL A 109 2.95 3.29 4.21
CA VAL A 109 2.78 2.27 3.18
C VAL A 109 3.89 1.24 3.21
N ILE A 110 3.51 -0.02 3.11
CA ILE A 110 4.41 -1.16 2.90
C ILE A 110 4.44 -1.46 1.42
N ASN A 111 5.61 -1.28 0.80
CA ASN A 111 5.85 -1.70 -0.57
C ASN A 111 6.26 -3.17 -0.58
N LEU A 112 5.44 -4.05 -1.17
CA LEU A 112 5.73 -5.47 -1.22
C LEU A 112 6.70 -5.78 -2.37
N LEU A 113 7.96 -5.97 -1.98
CA LEU A 113 9.06 -6.24 -2.90
C LEU A 113 8.83 -7.54 -3.71
N GLY A 114 9.17 -7.50 -4.98
CA GLY A 114 9.02 -8.65 -5.87
C GLY A 114 7.57 -8.96 -6.29
N GLY A 115 6.59 -8.30 -5.69
CA GLY A 115 5.19 -8.38 -6.07
C GLY A 115 4.57 -9.76 -5.98
N ILE A 116 3.51 -9.97 -6.76
CA ILE A 116 2.77 -11.25 -6.79
C ILE A 116 3.65 -12.40 -7.31
N ASP A 117 4.61 -12.12 -8.18
CA ASP A 117 5.55 -13.09 -8.70
C ASP A 117 6.37 -13.73 -7.57
N HIS A 118 6.91 -12.90 -6.68
CA HIS A 118 7.62 -13.38 -5.50
C HIS A 118 6.71 -14.18 -4.55
N ALA A 119 5.51 -13.68 -4.30
CA ALA A 119 4.53 -14.34 -3.43
C ALA A 119 4.18 -15.75 -3.93
N ILE A 120 3.94 -15.89 -5.23
CA ILE A 120 3.63 -17.19 -5.84
C ILE A 120 4.83 -18.16 -5.75
N LYS A 121 6.04 -17.67 -6.02
CA LYS A 121 7.27 -18.49 -5.90
C LYS A 121 7.51 -18.97 -4.48
N LYS A 122 7.10 -18.22 -3.49
CA LYS A 122 7.18 -18.59 -2.07
C LYS A 122 6.01 -19.47 -1.59
N GLY A 123 5.06 -19.79 -2.46
CA GLY A 123 3.93 -20.64 -2.13
C GLY A 123 2.88 -19.97 -1.25
N LEU A 124 2.81 -18.64 -1.25
CA LEU A 124 1.77 -17.92 -0.53
C LEU A 124 0.41 -18.16 -1.17
N ASN A 125 -0.64 -18.15 -0.34
CA ASN A 125 -1.99 -18.47 -0.79
C ASN A 125 -2.56 -17.40 -1.73
N VAL A 126 -2.89 -17.83 -2.94
CA VAL A 126 -3.50 -17.02 -3.99
C VAL A 126 -4.89 -17.57 -4.26
N GLN A 127 -5.89 -16.68 -4.30
CA GLN A 127 -7.28 -17.04 -4.58
C GLN A 127 -7.67 -16.65 -6.00
N PRO A 128 -8.43 -17.49 -6.72
CA PRO A 128 -8.91 -17.15 -8.04
C PRO A 128 -9.75 -15.87 -8.02
N TYR A 129 -9.57 -15.05 -9.04
CA TYR A 129 -10.37 -13.85 -9.27
C TYR A 129 -11.18 -14.03 -10.57
N LYS A 130 -12.46 -13.66 -10.51
CA LYS A 130 -13.30 -13.54 -11.69
C LYS A 130 -13.89 -12.14 -11.74
N ALA A 131 -13.75 -11.47 -12.88
CA ALA A 131 -14.41 -10.20 -13.10
C ALA A 131 -15.94 -10.37 -12.99
N PRO A 132 -16.64 -9.37 -12.43
CA PRO A 132 -18.10 -9.34 -12.37
C PRO A 132 -18.73 -9.23 -13.75
#